data_acfc88760589b3c4d6ec11b7c4c9ce35
#
_entry.id   acfc88760589b3c4d6ec11b7c4c9ce35
#
_cell.length_a   1.000
_cell.length_b   1.000
_cell.length_c   1.000
_cell.angle_alpha   90.00
_cell.angle_beta   90.00
_cell.angle_gamma   90.00
#
_symmetry.space_group_name_H-M   'P 1'
#
loop_
_entity.id
_entity.type
_entity.pdbx_description
1 polymer ?
#
loop_
_entity_poly.entity_id
_entity_poly.type
_entity_poly.pdbx_seq_one_letter_code
_entity_poly.pdbx_strand_id
1 'polypeptide(L)'
;MPTPHSAAPGLSERTPQSVKQQWLAILSVAVGAFALVTSEFLPVGVLNDVASDLGITAGRAGLMVTLPGIMAALAAPLLSVGIGAMDRRYLLTGLTLIMIIANTIVAFASDFNVLLIGRVLLGVSIGGFWATAIALSGRLAPKGVGVAKATSIIMMGVTLATVLGVPVGTWLSGLMGWRMTFLVTALVGVPVLLAQIFLLPPLYPDRAIRVKDLPALFTNAQARVGLIAVLLIGLAHFAAYTYVAPFFKQSAGFDGSTIGSLLLLYGMAGVLGNVFAGFAANRSVRNTLLLVALMIGTSTALFPHFATGITGAAMLIALWGFAFGAFPACASIWMFVVAPKDVERGMPLFVALFQVIIALGSFFGGQIVDQLGSSVLLSLATALVGAGFATVLVLGRNVSNNVVAQPA
;
A
#
# COMPACT_ATOMS: atom_id res chain seq x y z
N MET A 1 -21.17 -42.83 33.00
CA MET A 1 -19.71 -42.61 32.82
C MET A 1 -19.50 -42.20 31.39
N PRO A 2 -19.10 -40.97 31.08
CA PRO A 2 -18.76 -40.58 29.72
C PRO A 2 -17.25 -40.92 29.47
N THR A 3 -17.02 -41.53 28.33
CA THR A 3 -15.71 -41.95 27.83
C THR A 3 -14.82 -40.72 27.56
N PRO A 4 -13.51 -40.73 27.88
CA PRO A 4 -12.61 -39.63 27.58
C PRO A 4 -12.38 -39.56 26.06
N HIS A 5 -12.62 -38.37 25.46
CA HIS A 5 -12.29 -38.07 24.09
C HIS A 5 -10.76 -38.20 23.92
N SER A 6 -10.39 -39.11 23.04
CA SER A 6 -9.04 -39.31 22.52
C SER A 6 -8.49 -37.96 21.99
N ALA A 7 -7.44 -37.47 22.65
CA ALA A 7 -6.67 -36.33 22.17
C ALA A 7 -6.00 -36.69 20.85
N ALA A 8 -6.17 -35.84 19.84
CA ALA A 8 -5.51 -35.98 18.55
C ALA A 8 -3.96 -36.02 18.73
N PRO A 9 -3.25 -36.99 18.11
CA PRO A 9 -1.81 -37.08 18.24
C PRO A 9 -1.13 -36.02 17.39
N GLY A 10 -0.26 -35.20 18.01
CA GLY A 10 0.69 -34.40 17.25
C GLY A 10 0.85 -32.91 17.59
N LEU A 11 0.33 -32.42 18.70
CA LEU A 11 0.76 -31.11 19.22
C LEU A 11 2.08 -31.30 19.98
N SER A 12 3.22 -31.21 19.27
CA SER A 12 4.50 -31.05 19.94
C SER A 12 4.40 -29.78 20.80
N GLU A 13 4.43 -29.92 22.12
CA GLU A 13 4.60 -28.86 23.09
C GLU A 13 5.91 -28.12 22.78
N ARG A 14 5.84 -27.10 21.90
CA ARG A 14 6.94 -26.16 21.81
C ARG A 14 6.94 -25.34 23.08
N THR A 15 8.10 -25.25 23.75
CA THR A 15 8.36 -24.38 24.88
C THR A 15 7.73 -23.00 24.64
N PRO A 16 7.02 -22.43 25.63
CA PRO A 16 6.39 -21.13 25.49
C PRO A 16 7.45 -20.10 25.08
N GLN A 17 7.21 -19.40 23.97
CA GLN A 17 8.13 -18.38 23.48
C GLN A 17 8.33 -17.30 24.54
N SER A 18 9.60 -16.90 24.74
CA SER A 18 9.92 -15.77 25.61
C SER A 18 9.30 -14.47 25.04
N VAL A 19 9.00 -13.50 25.90
CA VAL A 19 8.48 -12.18 25.48
C VAL A 19 9.40 -11.53 24.43
N LYS A 20 10.72 -11.73 24.56
CA LYS A 20 11.71 -11.25 23.59
C LYS A 20 11.52 -11.89 22.21
N GLN A 21 11.29 -13.20 22.14
CA GLN A 21 11.04 -13.90 20.88
C GLN A 21 9.75 -13.43 20.20
N GLN A 22 8.70 -13.16 20.97
CA GLN A 22 7.43 -12.62 20.44
C GLN A 22 7.63 -11.24 19.83
N TRP A 23 8.39 -10.33 20.47
CA TRP A 23 8.72 -9.03 19.90
C TRP A 23 9.58 -9.12 18.63
N LEU A 24 10.55 -10.05 18.61
CA LEU A 24 11.37 -10.28 17.41
C LEU A 24 10.51 -10.84 16.26
N ALA A 25 9.51 -11.68 16.56
CA ALA A 25 8.56 -12.16 15.56
C ALA A 25 7.74 -11.00 14.96
N ILE A 26 7.20 -10.08 15.80
CA ILE A 26 6.48 -8.88 15.33
C ILE A 26 7.40 -8.00 14.47
N LEU A 27 8.65 -7.77 14.92
CA LEU A 27 9.62 -6.98 14.17
C LEU A 27 9.96 -7.61 12.82
N SER A 28 10.07 -8.95 12.75
CA SER A 28 10.32 -9.64 11.46
C SER A 28 9.18 -9.43 10.46
N VAL A 29 7.92 -9.39 10.93
CA VAL A 29 6.76 -9.06 10.08
C VAL A 29 6.77 -7.58 9.70
N ALA A 30 7.13 -6.67 10.61
CA ALA A 30 7.21 -5.24 10.32
C ALA A 30 8.30 -4.91 9.29
N VAL A 31 9.49 -5.51 9.40
CA VAL A 31 10.56 -5.34 8.40
C VAL A 31 10.19 -6.03 7.08
N GLY A 32 9.48 -7.15 7.14
CA GLY A 32 8.89 -7.79 5.94
C GLY A 32 7.90 -6.87 5.23
N ALA A 33 7.01 -6.20 5.97
CA ALA A 33 6.09 -5.20 5.45
C ALA A 33 6.84 -4.01 4.82
N PHE A 34 7.90 -3.53 5.48
CA PHE A 34 8.76 -2.48 4.94
C PHE A 34 9.38 -2.90 3.60
N ALA A 35 9.99 -4.07 3.52
CA ALA A 35 10.64 -4.56 2.31
C ALA A 35 9.63 -4.77 1.17
N LEU A 36 8.44 -5.30 1.48
CA LEU A 36 7.38 -5.56 0.52
C LEU A 36 6.82 -4.28 -0.09
N VAL A 37 6.44 -3.31 0.75
CA VAL A 37 5.88 -2.02 0.30
C VAL A 37 6.96 -1.18 -0.41
N THR A 38 8.22 -1.24 0.04
CA THR A 38 9.35 -0.66 -0.70
C THR A 38 9.45 -1.27 -2.10
N SER A 39 9.44 -2.61 -2.23
CA SER A 39 9.45 -3.28 -3.54
C SER A 39 8.28 -2.89 -4.42
N GLU A 40 7.10 -2.67 -3.85
CA GLU A 40 5.89 -2.28 -4.57
C GLU A 40 6.06 -0.91 -5.23
N PHE A 41 6.51 0.10 -4.48
CA PHE A 41 6.58 1.48 -4.94
C PHE A 41 7.96 1.93 -5.47
N LEU A 42 9.01 1.13 -5.30
CA LEU A 42 10.35 1.39 -5.82
C LEU A 42 10.35 1.83 -7.30
N PRO A 43 9.54 1.22 -8.21
CA PRO A 43 9.50 1.64 -9.61
C PRO A 43 9.19 3.11 -9.82
N VAL A 44 8.40 3.75 -8.94
CA VAL A 44 8.06 5.19 -9.06
C VAL A 44 9.32 6.06 -9.08
N GLY A 45 10.31 5.71 -8.24
CA GLY A 45 11.56 6.46 -8.14
C GLY A 45 12.58 6.14 -9.24
N VAL A 46 12.55 4.92 -9.80
CA VAL A 46 13.53 4.44 -10.78
C VAL A 46 12.97 4.29 -12.19
N LEU A 47 11.74 4.76 -12.43
CA LEU A 47 10.98 4.54 -13.67
C LEU A 47 11.75 5.07 -14.90
N ASN A 48 12.35 6.25 -14.79
CA ASN A 48 13.14 6.85 -15.87
C ASN A 48 14.40 6.02 -16.21
N ASP A 49 15.05 5.48 -15.17
CA ASP A 49 16.29 4.72 -15.33
C ASP A 49 16.01 3.40 -16.04
N VAL A 50 14.92 2.72 -15.64
CA VAL A 50 14.45 1.49 -16.30
C VAL A 50 14.01 1.77 -17.74
N ALA A 51 13.23 2.83 -17.97
CA ALA A 51 12.74 3.19 -19.29
C ALA A 51 13.91 3.48 -20.26
N SER A 52 14.91 4.25 -19.80
CA SER A 52 16.09 4.59 -20.57
C SER A 52 16.98 3.37 -20.87
N ASP A 53 17.24 2.52 -19.87
CA ASP A 53 18.13 1.36 -19.99
C ASP A 53 17.54 0.27 -20.90
N LEU A 54 16.22 0.04 -20.84
CA LEU A 54 15.53 -0.97 -21.64
C LEU A 54 14.94 -0.42 -22.95
N GLY A 55 15.14 0.86 -23.27
CA GLY A 55 14.68 1.49 -24.52
C GLY A 55 13.15 1.48 -24.67
N ILE A 56 12.41 1.69 -23.57
CA ILE A 56 10.94 1.70 -23.56
C ILE A 56 10.41 3.07 -23.11
N THR A 57 9.11 3.31 -23.36
CA THR A 57 8.45 4.55 -22.91
C THR A 57 8.22 4.55 -21.39
N ALA A 58 8.03 5.74 -20.82
CA ALA A 58 7.69 5.91 -19.41
C ALA A 58 6.36 5.22 -19.07
N GLY A 59 5.35 5.32 -19.94
CA GLY A 59 4.06 4.66 -19.76
C GLY A 59 4.19 3.13 -19.78
N ARG A 60 5.01 2.58 -20.69
CA ARG A 60 5.28 1.15 -20.70
C ARG A 60 6.01 0.69 -19.44
N ALA A 61 6.98 1.46 -18.94
CA ALA A 61 7.65 1.19 -17.67
C ALA A 61 6.67 1.21 -16.47
N GLY A 62 5.60 2.00 -16.53
CA GLY A 62 4.52 2.00 -15.53
C GLY A 62 3.82 0.67 -15.32
N LEU A 63 3.93 -0.29 -16.26
CA LEU A 63 3.47 -1.68 -16.06
C LEU A 63 4.17 -2.36 -14.87
N MET A 64 5.33 -1.87 -14.46
CA MET A 64 6.01 -2.32 -13.23
C MET A 64 5.18 -2.08 -11.97
N VAL A 65 4.27 -1.10 -11.97
CA VAL A 65 3.33 -0.81 -10.88
C VAL A 65 1.98 -1.45 -11.15
N THR A 66 1.55 -1.45 -12.40
CA THR A 66 0.25 -2.00 -12.84
C THR A 66 0.11 -3.49 -12.56
N LEU A 67 1.08 -4.30 -13.00
CA LEU A 67 0.97 -5.77 -12.91
C LEU A 67 0.96 -6.29 -11.46
N PRO A 68 1.83 -5.82 -10.56
CA PRO A 68 1.71 -6.23 -9.16
C PRO A 68 0.36 -5.88 -8.56
N GLY A 69 -0.20 -4.70 -8.88
CA GLY A 69 -1.52 -4.28 -8.39
C GLY A 69 -2.64 -5.21 -8.86
N ILE A 70 -2.67 -5.58 -10.16
CA ILE A 70 -3.63 -6.56 -10.69
C ILE A 70 -3.49 -7.89 -9.96
N MET A 71 -2.27 -8.41 -9.87
CA MET A 71 -2.02 -9.69 -9.22
C MET A 71 -2.35 -9.67 -7.73
N ALA A 72 -2.07 -8.57 -7.04
CA ALA A 72 -2.41 -8.39 -5.63
C ALA A 72 -3.93 -8.32 -5.42
N ALA A 73 -4.66 -7.63 -6.30
CA ALA A 73 -6.12 -7.57 -6.26
C ALA A 73 -6.77 -8.94 -6.42
N LEU A 74 -6.19 -9.81 -7.26
CA LEU A 74 -6.64 -11.20 -7.44
C LEU A 74 -6.18 -12.09 -6.29
N ALA A 75 -4.92 -11.99 -5.89
CA ALA A 75 -4.33 -12.86 -4.89
C ALA A 75 -4.92 -12.65 -3.49
N ALA A 76 -5.25 -11.41 -3.09
CA ALA A 76 -5.78 -11.12 -1.77
C ALA A 76 -7.06 -11.90 -1.45
N PRO A 77 -8.14 -11.86 -2.24
CA PRO A 77 -9.34 -12.66 -1.98
C PRO A 77 -9.11 -14.16 -2.20
N LEU A 78 -8.36 -14.56 -3.24
CA LEU A 78 -8.10 -15.97 -3.53
C LEU A 78 -7.32 -16.65 -2.41
N LEU A 79 -6.27 -16.02 -1.90
CA LEU A 79 -5.48 -16.56 -0.80
C LEU A 79 -6.25 -16.51 0.53
N SER A 80 -7.08 -15.47 0.76
CA SER A 80 -7.92 -15.40 1.97
C SER A 80 -8.88 -16.57 2.08
N VAL A 81 -9.44 -17.01 0.96
CA VAL A 81 -10.41 -18.13 0.89
C VAL A 81 -9.70 -19.49 0.72
N GLY A 82 -8.72 -19.56 -0.20
CA GLY A 82 -8.11 -20.82 -0.63
C GLY A 82 -7.18 -21.45 0.40
N ILE A 83 -6.55 -20.66 1.26
CA ILE A 83 -5.58 -21.17 2.27
C ILE A 83 -6.29 -21.87 3.44
N GLY A 84 -7.57 -21.63 3.66
CA GLY A 84 -8.38 -22.35 4.64
C GLY A 84 -7.73 -22.39 6.03
N ALA A 85 -7.51 -23.61 6.55
CA ALA A 85 -6.95 -23.88 7.88
C ALA A 85 -5.40 -23.95 7.93
N MET A 86 -4.69 -23.65 6.82
CA MET A 86 -3.23 -23.74 6.77
C MET A 86 -2.59 -22.78 7.79
N ASP A 87 -1.48 -23.22 8.40
CA ASP A 87 -0.68 -22.38 9.30
C ASP A 87 -0.13 -21.15 8.55
N ARG A 88 -0.54 -19.96 8.99
CA ARG A 88 -0.19 -18.66 8.38
C ARG A 88 1.30 -18.35 8.43
N ARG A 89 2.06 -19.04 9.29
CA ARG A 89 3.53 -18.95 9.32
C ARG A 89 4.13 -19.38 7.98
N TYR A 90 3.69 -20.53 7.44
CA TYR A 90 4.19 -21.01 6.14
C TYR A 90 3.76 -20.11 4.99
N LEU A 91 2.59 -19.53 5.09
CA LEU A 91 2.15 -18.54 4.12
C LEU A 91 3.06 -17.31 4.12
N LEU A 92 3.28 -16.67 5.28
CA LEU A 92 4.13 -15.47 5.37
C LEU A 92 5.55 -15.73 4.91
N THR A 93 6.16 -16.83 5.34
CA THR A 93 7.52 -17.20 4.90
C THR A 93 7.57 -17.47 3.40
N GLY A 94 6.56 -18.15 2.85
CA GLY A 94 6.44 -18.39 1.41
C GLY A 94 6.28 -17.08 0.62
N LEU A 95 5.47 -16.13 1.10
CA LEU A 95 5.30 -14.83 0.45
C LEU A 95 6.59 -13.99 0.51
N THR A 96 7.33 -14.03 1.62
CA THR A 96 8.64 -13.38 1.73
C THR A 96 9.66 -14.00 0.76
N LEU A 97 9.66 -15.33 0.62
CA LEU A 97 10.49 -16.01 -0.36
C LEU A 97 10.12 -15.60 -1.81
N ILE A 98 8.83 -15.53 -2.13
CA ILE A 98 8.35 -15.08 -3.44
C ILE A 98 8.81 -13.64 -3.70
N MET A 99 8.76 -12.73 -2.70
CA MET A 99 9.26 -11.36 -2.81
C MET A 99 10.76 -11.32 -3.13
N ILE A 100 11.58 -12.16 -2.46
CA ILE A 100 13.01 -12.25 -2.73
C ILE A 100 13.27 -12.71 -4.15
N ILE A 101 12.61 -13.79 -4.58
CA ILE A 101 12.71 -14.31 -5.95
C ILE A 101 12.28 -13.27 -6.96
N ALA A 102 11.16 -12.59 -6.73
CA ALA A 102 10.61 -11.55 -7.59
C ALA A 102 11.61 -10.41 -7.82
N ASN A 103 12.18 -9.86 -6.74
CA ASN A 103 13.18 -8.78 -6.83
C ASN A 103 14.49 -9.26 -7.47
N THR A 104 14.89 -10.51 -7.22
CA THR A 104 16.05 -11.12 -7.87
C THR A 104 15.84 -11.25 -9.39
N ILE A 105 14.67 -11.74 -9.83
CA ILE A 105 14.32 -11.79 -11.26
C ILE A 105 14.40 -10.39 -11.87
N VAL A 106 13.82 -9.36 -11.21
CA VAL A 106 13.89 -7.98 -11.70
C VAL A 106 15.33 -7.49 -11.80
N ALA A 107 16.18 -7.76 -10.80
CA ALA A 107 17.58 -7.34 -10.78
C ALA A 107 18.40 -7.92 -11.95
N PHE A 108 18.14 -9.17 -12.32
CA PHE A 108 18.84 -9.88 -13.39
C PHE A 108 18.06 -9.93 -14.72
N ALA A 109 16.98 -9.14 -14.85
CA ALA A 109 16.19 -9.13 -16.06
C ALA A 109 17.01 -8.66 -17.29
N SER A 110 17.05 -9.50 -18.32
CA SER A 110 17.69 -9.21 -19.62
C SER A 110 16.83 -8.28 -20.47
N ASP A 111 15.53 -8.36 -20.30
CA ASP A 111 14.54 -7.61 -21.05
C ASP A 111 13.31 -7.28 -20.19
N PHE A 112 12.42 -6.45 -20.74
CA PHE A 112 11.26 -5.96 -20.00
C PHE A 112 10.24 -7.05 -19.66
N ASN A 113 10.09 -8.10 -20.49
CA ASN A 113 9.13 -9.17 -20.22
C ASN A 113 9.58 -10.02 -19.03
N VAL A 114 10.87 -10.34 -18.95
CA VAL A 114 11.46 -11.04 -17.78
C VAL A 114 11.25 -10.20 -16.50
N LEU A 115 11.49 -8.89 -16.59
CA LEU A 115 11.23 -7.97 -15.48
C LEU A 115 9.77 -8.05 -15.04
N LEU A 116 8.81 -8.05 -15.95
CA LEU A 116 7.38 -8.12 -15.66
C LEU A 116 6.98 -9.45 -14.99
N ILE A 117 7.64 -10.57 -15.29
CA ILE A 117 7.44 -11.85 -14.56
C ILE A 117 7.75 -11.64 -13.07
N GLY A 118 8.89 -11.03 -12.74
CA GLY A 118 9.21 -10.68 -11.36
C GLY A 118 8.13 -9.80 -10.72
N ARG A 119 7.59 -8.83 -11.45
CA ARG A 119 6.53 -7.94 -10.95
C ARG A 119 5.20 -8.67 -10.68
N VAL A 120 4.84 -9.62 -11.54
CA VAL A 120 3.68 -10.51 -11.34
C VAL A 120 3.83 -11.33 -10.05
N LEU A 121 4.98 -11.96 -9.84
CA LEU A 121 5.26 -12.71 -8.61
C LEU A 121 5.18 -11.84 -7.36
N LEU A 122 5.73 -10.61 -7.43
CA LEU A 122 5.63 -9.66 -6.34
C LEU A 122 4.18 -9.36 -5.97
N GLY A 123 3.29 -9.21 -6.96
CA GLY A 123 1.86 -8.97 -6.75
C GLY A 123 1.18 -10.07 -5.93
N VAL A 124 1.54 -11.34 -6.18
CA VAL A 124 1.04 -12.47 -5.34
C VAL A 124 1.49 -12.29 -3.90
N SER A 125 2.76 -11.90 -3.68
CA SER A 125 3.29 -11.64 -2.34
C SER A 125 2.54 -10.50 -1.63
N ILE A 126 2.29 -9.38 -2.33
CA ILE A 126 1.55 -8.23 -1.80
C ILE A 126 0.13 -8.64 -1.38
N GLY A 127 -0.62 -9.29 -2.29
CA GLY A 127 -2.00 -9.70 -2.02
C GLY A 127 -2.12 -10.66 -0.84
N GLY A 128 -1.21 -11.64 -0.76
CA GLY A 128 -1.17 -12.59 0.34
C GLY A 128 -0.78 -11.95 1.68
N PHE A 129 0.16 -11.01 1.66
CA PHE A 129 0.58 -10.28 2.86
C PHE A 129 -0.59 -9.47 3.45
N TRP A 130 -1.26 -8.66 2.65
CA TRP A 130 -2.40 -7.86 3.11
C TRP A 130 -3.58 -8.72 3.58
N ALA A 131 -3.77 -9.89 2.98
CA ALA A 131 -4.78 -10.84 3.41
C ALA A 131 -4.52 -11.44 4.80
N THR A 132 -3.29 -11.42 5.31
CA THR A 132 -2.87 -12.13 6.51
C THR A 132 -2.30 -11.25 7.61
N ALA A 133 -1.56 -10.20 7.28
CA ALA A 133 -0.75 -9.43 8.24
C ALA A 133 -1.58 -8.80 9.39
N ILE A 134 -2.76 -8.26 9.09
CA ILE A 134 -3.63 -7.64 10.11
C ILE A 134 -4.20 -8.70 11.05
N ALA A 135 -4.64 -9.84 10.51
CA ALA A 135 -5.19 -10.94 11.31
C ALA A 135 -4.14 -11.57 12.25
N LEU A 136 -2.86 -11.54 11.85
CA LEU A 136 -1.77 -12.12 12.62
C LEU A 136 -1.30 -11.24 13.78
N SER A 137 -1.48 -9.94 13.71
CA SER A 137 -1.02 -8.99 14.74
C SER A 137 -1.59 -9.33 16.13
N GLY A 138 -2.85 -9.74 16.20
CA GLY A 138 -3.51 -10.13 17.43
C GLY A 138 -2.92 -11.36 18.10
N ARG A 139 -2.38 -12.29 17.31
CA ARG A 139 -1.81 -13.56 17.79
C ARG A 139 -0.34 -13.50 18.11
N LEU A 140 0.37 -12.52 17.51
CA LEU A 140 1.77 -12.26 17.79
C LEU A 140 1.95 -11.38 19.04
N ALA A 141 0.90 -10.69 19.50
CA ALA A 141 0.97 -9.82 20.67
C ALA A 141 1.37 -10.60 21.93
N PRO A 142 2.43 -10.18 22.66
CA PRO A 142 2.81 -10.79 23.92
C PRO A 142 1.68 -10.74 24.95
N LYS A 143 1.63 -11.75 25.85
CA LYS A 143 0.65 -11.75 26.95
C LYS A 143 0.73 -10.45 27.74
N GLY A 144 -0.42 -9.80 27.95
CA GLY A 144 -0.51 -8.51 28.65
C GLY A 144 -0.22 -7.28 27.78
N VAL A 145 0.07 -7.45 26.50
CA VAL A 145 0.24 -6.34 25.55
C VAL A 145 -1.00 -6.27 24.65
N GLY A 146 -1.59 -5.09 24.51
CA GLY A 146 -2.75 -4.89 23.64
C GLY A 146 -2.42 -5.17 22.17
N VAL A 147 -3.35 -5.82 21.46
CA VAL A 147 -3.25 -6.12 20.02
C VAL A 147 -2.93 -4.87 19.20
N ALA A 148 -3.48 -3.72 19.58
CA ALA A 148 -3.24 -2.43 18.95
C ALA A 148 -1.74 -2.08 18.87
N LYS A 149 -0.95 -2.38 19.92
CA LYS A 149 0.49 -2.10 19.93
C LYS A 149 1.26 -2.98 18.94
N ALA A 150 0.93 -4.27 18.84
CA ALA A 150 1.53 -5.17 17.86
C ALA A 150 1.20 -4.76 16.41
N THR A 151 -0.08 -4.41 16.16
CA THR A 151 -0.54 -3.90 14.86
C THR A 151 0.18 -2.60 14.49
N SER A 152 0.34 -1.67 15.43
CA SER A 152 1.03 -0.40 15.19
C SER A 152 2.48 -0.59 14.78
N ILE A 153 3.20 -1.59 15.34
CA ILE A 153 4.58 -1.87 14.95
C ILE A 153 4.66 -2.43 13.53
N ILE A 154 3.74 -3.31 13.15
CA ILE A 154 3.69 -3.82 11.77
C ILE A 154 3.36 -2.68 10.80
N MET A 155 2.39 -1.84 11.13
CA MET A 155 2.02 -0.67 10.31
C MET A 155 3.13 0.39 10.26
N MET A 156 3.98 0.49 11.29
CA MET A 156 5.17 1.34 11.24
C MET A 156 6.14 0.92 10.13
N GLY A 157 6.30 -0.39 9.89
CA GLY A 157 7.07 -0.90 8.74
C GLY A 157 6.52 -0.38 7.40
N VAL A 158 5.19 -0.42 7.22
CA VAL A 158 4.51 0.14 6.04
C VAL A 158 4.75 1.65 5.92
N THR A 159 4.57 2.39 7.01
CA THR A 159 4.78 3.85 7.04
C THR A 159 6.23 4.22 6.70
N LEU A 160 7.20 3.51 7.27
CA LEU A 160 8.62 3.74 6.96
C LEU A 160 8.93 3.45 5.48
N ALA A 161 8.29 2.42 4.89
CA ALA A 161 8.46 2.11 3.48
C ALA A 161 7.90 3.22 2.57
N THR A 162 6.77 3.79 2.91
CA THR A 162 6.19 4.92 2.14
C THR A 162 7.03 6.18 2.22
N VAL A 163 7.74 6.40 3.34
CA VAL A 163 8.61 7.58 3.52
C VAL A 163 9.98 7.37 2.89
N LEU A 164 10.60 6.22 3.14
CA LEU A 164 12.02 5.97 2.82
C LEU A 164 12.19 5.10 1.56
N GLY A 165 11.21 4.24 1.25
CA GLY A 165 11.38 3.24 0.20
C GLY A 165 11.68 3.82 -1.16
N VAL A 166 10.84 4.73 -1.64
CA VAL A 166 11.02 5.38 -2.94
C VAL A 166 12.24 6.31 -2.96
N PRO A 167 12.43 7.24 -1.99
CA PRO A 167 13.60 8.13 -1.97
C PRO A 167 14.92 7.38 -1.90
N VAL A 168 15.04 6.44 -0.96
CA VAL A 168 16.27 5.62 -0.82
C VAL A 168 16.52 4.81 -2.09
N GLY A 169 15.46 4.25 -2.69
CA GLY A 169 15.57 3.56 -3.97
C GLY A 169 16.06 4.46 -5.10
N THR A 170 15.55 5.70 -5.17
CA THR A 170 16.00 6.68 -6.17
C THR A 170 17.48 7.04 -5.99
N TRP A 171 17.93 7.29 -4.75
CA TRP A 171 19.33 7.57 -4.46
C TRP A 171 20.26 6.37 -4.74
N LEU A 172 19.83 5.16 -4.34
CA LEU A 172 20.59 3.95 -4.66
C LEU A 172 20.70 3.70 -6.16
N SER A 173 19.61 3.96 -6.92
CA SER A 173 19.64 3.87 -8.38
C SER A 173 20.64 4.82 -8.99
N GLY A 174 20.71 6.05 -8.49
CA GLY A 174 21.71 7.04 -8.92
C GLY A 174 23.16 6.64 -8.63
N LEU A 175 23.40 5.85 -7.56
CA LEU A 175 24.74 5.42 -7.15
C LEU A 175 25.20 4.12 -7.83
N MET A 176 24.33 3.14 -7.95
CA MET A 176 24.69 1.78 -8.37
C MET A 176 23.77 1.18 -9.46
N GLY A 177 22.85 1.97 -9.97
CA GLY A 177 21.88 1.57 -10.97
C GLY A 177 20.65 0.86 -10.40
N TRP A 178 19.55 0.89 -11.16
CA TRP A 178 18.26 0.36 -10.75
C TRP A 178 18.28 -1.15 -10.48
N ARG A 179 19.05 -1.94 -11.23
CA ARG A 179 19.18 -3.39 -11.02
C ARG A 179 19.72 -3.72 -9.63
N MET A 180 20.79 -3.05 -9.22
CA MET A 180 21.38 -3.24 -7.90
C MET A 180 20.43 -2.79 -6.79
N THR A 181 19.61 -1.79 -7.03
CA THR A 181 18.58 -1.35 -6.07
C THR A 181 17.55 -2.44 -5.80
N PHE A 182 17.08 -3.15 -6.83
CA PHE A 182 16.21 -4.32 -6.65
C PHE A 182 16.93 -5.49 -5.96
N LEU A 183 18.20 -5.73 -6.29
CA LEU A 183 18.99 -6.76 -5.63
C LEU A 183 19.19 -6.46 -4.13
N VAL A 184 19.50 -5.22 -3.76
CA VAL A 184 19.58 -4.81 -2.35
C VAL A 184 18.25 -5.08 -1.64
N THR A 185 17.12 -4.77 -2.28
CA THR A 185 15.79 -5.04 -1.71
C THR A 185 15.56 -6.55 -1.52
N ALA A 186 15.99 -7.38 -2.46
CA ALA A 186 15.96 -8.84 -2.31
C ALA A 186 16.84 -9.30 -1.14
N LEU A 187 18.06 -8.77 -1.02
CA LEU A 187 19.00 -9.10 0.05
C LEU A 187 18.48 -8.71 1.43
N VAL A 188 17.77 -7.60 1.57
CA VAL A 188 17.07 -7.23 2.82
C VAL A 188 16.00 -8.27 3.17
N GLY A 189 15.36 -8.87 2.18
CA GLY A 189 14.37 -9.93 2.40
C GLY A 189 14.96 -11.21 3.03
N VAL A 190 16.24 -11.51 2.78
CA VAL A 190 16.87 -12.77 3.28
C VAL A 190 16.90 -12.85 4.81
N PRO A 191 17.44 -11.89 5.57
CA PRO A 191 17.37 -11.91 7.03
C PRO A 191 15.94 -11.89 7.56
N VAL A 192 15.01 -11.24 6.86
CA VAL A 192 13.58 -11.27 7.21
C VAL A 192 13.02 -12.67 7.09
N LEU A 193 13.29 -13.36 5.98
CA LEU A 193 12.88 -14.75 5.76
C LEU A 193 13.42 -15.68 6.85
N LEU A 194 14.72 -15.59 7.15
CA LEU A 194 15.35 -16.37 8.21
C LEU A 194 14.70 -16.07 9.57
N ALA A 195 14.52 -14.81 9.91
CA ALA A 195 13.85 -14.41 11.15
C ALA A 195 12.41 -14.98 11.21
N GLN A 196 11.65 -14.93 10.13
CA GLN A 196 10.29 -15.50 10.08
C GLN A 196 10.29 -17.03 10.26
N ILE A 197 11.22 -17.76 9.63
CA ILE A 197 11.34 -19.22 9.77
C ILE A 197 11.59 -19.62 11.24
N PHE A 198 12.48 -18.90 11.94
CA PHE A 198 12.91 -19.28 13.29
C PHE A 198 12.03 -18.68 14.40
N LEU A 199 11.43 -17.52 14.19
CA LEU A 199 10.74 -16.75 15.23
C LEU A 199 9.22 -16.83 15.17
N LEU A 200 8.60 -17.07 13.99
CA LEU A 200 7.14 -17.12 13.93
C LEU A 200 6.61 -18.39 14.60
N PRO A 201 5.67 -18.27 15.57
CA PRO A 201 4.96 -19.41 16.12
C PRO A 201 3.98 -20.01 15.11
N PRO A 202 3.41 -21.19 15.35
CA PRO A 202 2.28 -21.69 14.59
C PRO A 202 1.08 -20.72 14.69
N LEU A 203 0.48 -20.38 13.56
CA LEU A 203 -0.54 -19.33 13.44
C LEU A 203 -1.75 -19.85 12.65
N TYR A 204 -2.58 -20.65 13.30
CA TYR A 204 -3.80 -21.20 12.69
C TYR A 204 -4.94 -20.15 12.71
N PRO A 205 -5.75 -20.02 11.66
CA PRO A 205 -6.87 -19.07 11.62
C PRO A 205 -8.01 -19.52 12.55
N ASP A 206 -8.70 -18.54 13.20
CA ASP A 206 -9.89 -18.84 14.02
C ASP A 206 -11.12 -19.12 13.18
N ARG A 207 -11.21 -18.47 12.02
CA ARG A 207 -12.35 -18.57 11.13
C ARG A 207 -11.93 -18.46 9.67
N ALA A 208 -12.46 -19.29 8.80
CA ALA A 208 -12.30 -19.16 7.35
C ALA A 208 -13.22 -18.04 6.83
N ILE A 209 -12.70 -17.12 6.04
CA ILE A 209 -13.49 -16.12 5.32
C ILE A 209 -14.23 -16.83 4.19
N ARG A 210 -15.54 -16.56 4.03
CA ARG A 210 -16.34 -17.14 2.96
C ARG A 210 -16.53 -16.13 1.83
N VAL A 211 -16.53 -16.59 0.58
CA VAL A 211 -16.72 -15.74 -0.61
C VAL A 211 -17.99 -14.87 -0.51
N LYS A 212 -19.07 -15.41 0.06
CA LYS A 212 -20.34 -14.70 0.24
C LYS A 212 -20.28 -13.50 1.18
N ASP A 213 -19.26 -13.41 2.03
CA ASP A 213 -19.11 -12.34 3.02
C ASP A 213 -18.39 -11.11 2.42
N LEU A 214 -17.67 -11.28 1.29
CA LEU A 214 -16.86 -10.24 0.66
C LEU A 214 -17.67 -9.01 0.18
N PRO A 215 -18.84 -9.12 -0.45
CA PRO A 215 -19.56 -7.95 -0.96
C PRO A 215 -20.34 -7.16 0.10
N ALA A 216 -20.19 -7.46 1.38
CA ALA A 216 -20.96 -6.83 2.46
C ALA A 216 -20.94 -5.29 2.44
N LEU A 217 -19.79 -4.67 2.13
CA LEU A 217 -19.67 -3.21 2.05
C LEU A 217 -20.50 -2.59 0.90
N PHE A 218 -20.75 -3.33 -0.18
CA PHE A 218 -21.50 -2.79 -1.33
C PHE A 218 -23.01 -2.73 -1.09
N THR A 219 -23.54 -3.37 -0.05
CA THR A 219 -24.96 -3.32 0.28
C THR A 219 -25.37 -2.00 0.94
N ASN A 220 -24.43 -1.31 1.59
CA ASN A 220 -24.66 -0.02 2.25
C ASN A 220 -24.50 1.15 1.28
N ALA A 221 -25.53 2.01 1.15
CA ALA A 221 -25.50 3.15 0.23
C ALA A 221 -24.39 4.16 0.54
N GLN A 222 -24.14 4.45 1.83
CA GLN A 222 -23.08 5.40 2.24
C GLN A 222 -21.69 4.80 2.11
N ALA A 223 -21.55 3.48 2.27
CA ALA A 223 -20.30 2.79 1.96
C ALA A 223 -19.98 2.87 0.45
N ARG A 224 -20.99 2.70 -0.43
CA ARG A 224 -20.81 2.88 -1.89
C ARG A 224 -20.34 4.28 -2.25
N VAL A 225 -20.89 5.33 -1.61
CA VAL A 225 -20.43 6.72 -1.81
C VAL A 225 -18.96 6.85 -1.47
N GLY A 226 -18.52 6.31 -0.32
CA GLY A 226 -17.12 6.30 0.06
C GLY A 226 -16.25 5.51 -0.90
N LEU A 227 -16.69 4.33 -1.35
CA LEU A 227 -15.96 3.49 -2.32
C LEU A 227 -15.79 4.19 -3.67
N ILE A 228 -16.82 4.90 -4.18
CA ILE A 228 -16.73 5.69 -5.42
C ILE A 228 -15.74 6.85 -5.23
N ALA A 229 -15.83 7.58 -4.13
CA ALA A 229 -14.90 8.68 -3.85
C ALA A 229 -13.45 8.18 -3.76
N VAL A 230 -13.23 7.05 -3.05
CA VAL A 230 -11.92 6.40 -2.93
C VAL A 230 -11.40 5.95 -4.30
N LEU A 231 -12.27 5.38 -5.14
CA LEU A 231 -11.93 4.99 -6.50
C LEU A 231 -11.47 6.19 -7.34
N LEU A 232 -12.26 7.26 -7.38
CA LEU A 232 -11.96 8.44 -8.22
C LEU A 232 -10.70 9.17 -7.76
N ILE A 233 -10.60 9.47 -6.45
CA ILE A 233 -9.44 10.19 -5.88
C ILE A 233 -8.18 9.31 -5.97
N GLY A 234 -8.30 8.03 -5.68
CA GLY A 234 -7.18 7.09 -5.73
C GLY A 234 -6.66 6.84 -7.15
N LEU A 235 -7.56 6.65 -8.13
CA LEU A 235 -7.17 6.54 -9.55
C LEU A 235 -6.39 7.78 -10.01
N ALA A 236 -6.91 8.97 -9.71
CA ALA A 236 -6.26 10.23 -10.03
C ALA A 236 -4.87 10.32 -9.41
N HIS A 237 -4.78 9.97 -8.11
CA HIS A 237 -3.52 10.00 -7.38
C HIS A 237 -2.50 9.04 -8.01
N PHE A 238 -2.81 7.76 -8.18
CA PHE A 238 -1.85 6.79 -8.69
C PHE A 238 -1.52 6.99 -10.18
N ALA A 239 -2.46 7.54 -10.97
CA ALA A 239 -2.16 7.97 -12.33
C ALA A 239 -1.08 9.06 -12.34
N ALA A 240 -1.21 10.09 -11.51
CA ALA A 240 -0.26 11.20 -11.45
C ALA A 240 1.04 10.84 -10.71
N TYR A 241 0.96 10.19 -9.55
CA TYR A 241 2.11 9.89 -8.69
C TYR A 241 3.09 8.91 -9.33
N THR A 242 2.60 7.91 -10.06
CA THR A 242 3.48 6.94 -10.76
C THR A 242 4.43 7.64 -11.73
N TYR A 243 4.02 8.77 -12.31
CA TYR A 243 4.78 9.51 -13.32
C TYR A 243 5.33 10.85 -12.81
N VAL A 244 5.35 11.05 -11.49
CA VAL A 244 5.88 12.30 -10.90
C VAL A 244 7.39 12.47 -11.12
N ALA A 245 8.17 11.38 -11.02
CA ALA A 245 9.60 11.43 -11.29
C ALA A 245 9.89 11.71 -12.77
N PRO A 246 9.24 11.09 -13.77
CA PRO A 246 9.28 11.53 -15.17
C PRO A 246 8.93 12.99 -15.38
N PHE A 247 7.90 13.50 -14.73
CA PHE A 247 7.55 14.93 -14.82
C PHE A 247 8.70 15.83 -14.34
N PHE A 248 9.27 15.55 -13.17
CA PHE A 248 10.38 16.33 -12.63
C PHE A 248 11.61 16.29 -13.52
N LYS A 249 11.93 15.13 -14.09
CA LYS A 249 13.09 14.97 -14.98
C LYS A 249 12.91 15.69 -16.33
N GLN A 250 11.72 15.53 -16.94
CA GLN A 250 11.46 16.03 -18.30
C GLN A 250 11.03 17.50 -18.32
N SER A 251 10.16 17.92 -17.39
CA SER A 251 9.58 19.27 -17.38
C SER A 251 10.35 20.27 -16.51
N ALA A 252 10.96 19.80 -15.42
CA ALA A 252 11.72 20.65 -14.51
C ALA A 252 13.24 20.51 -14.66
N GLY A 253 13.74 19.48 -15.34
CA GLY A 253 15.18 19.23 -15.52
C GLY A 253 15.90 18.79 -14.25
N PHE A 254 15.19 18.33 -13.23
CA PHE A 254 15.80 17.94 -11.96
C PHE A 254 16.61 16.65 -12.08
N ASP A 255 17.72 16.60 -11.37
CA ASP A 255 18.54 15.40 -11.24
C ASP A 255 17.92 14.38 -10.27
N GLY A 256 18.44 13.15 -10.26
CA GLY A 256 17.94 12.06 -9.43
C GLY A 256 18.03 12.37 -7.93
N SER A 257 19.05 13.12 -7.48
CA SER A 257 19.22 13.51 -6.07
C SER A 257 18.12 14.47 -5.62
N THR A 258 17.83 15.47 -6.44
CA THR A 258 16.73 16.42 -6.21
C THR A 258 15.37 15.72 -6.20
N ILE A 259 15.14 14.83 -7.18
CA ILE A 259 13.89 14.04 -7.25
C ILE A 259 13.76 13.17 -5.99
N GLY A 260 14.80 12.46 -5.58
CA GLY A 260 14.82 11.66 -4.35
C GLY A 260 14.48 12.48 -3.11
N SER A 261 15.04 13.71 -3.01
CA SER A 261 14.77 14.63 -1.90
C SER A 261 13.34 15.14 -1.87
N LEU A 262 12.75 15.44 -3.04
CA LEU A 262 11.34 15.81 -3.17
C LEU A 262 10.41 14.65 -2.79
N LEU A 263 10.73 13.41 -3.19
CA LEU A 263 9.96 12.22 -2.82
C LEU A 263 10.09 11.90 -1.32
N LEU A 264 11.23 12.19 -0.69
CA LEU A 264 11.40 12.13 0.76
C LEU A 264 10.50 13.14 1.46
N LEU A 265 10.47 14.38 0.98
CA LEU A 265 9.58 15.42 1.49
C LEU A 265 8.10 15.02 1.37
N TYR A 266 7.71 14.43 0.24
CA TYR A 266 6.39 13.85 0.04
C TYR A 266 6.07 12.80 1.11
N GLY A 267 6.95 11.84 1.34
CA GLY A 267 6.76 10.78 2.34
C GLY A 267 6.67 11.34 3.77
N MET A 268 7.56 12.25 4.16
CA MET A 268 7.53 12.89 5.49
C MET A 268 6.24 13.69 5.71
N ALA A 269 5.82 14.47 4.72
CA ALA A 269 4.55 15.18 4.76
C ALA A 269 3.37 14.20 4.88
N GLY A 270 3.46 13.04 4.23
CA GLY A 270 2.46 11.96 4.32
C GLY A 270 2.28 11.41 5.73
N VAL A 271 3.38 11.25 6.49
CA VAL A 271 3.27 10.86 7.91
C VAL A 271 2.48 11.89 8.71
N LEU A 272 2.78 13.18 8.52
CA LEU A 272 2.04 14.25 9.18
C LEU A 272 0.57 14.26 8.78
N GLY A 273 0.28 14.02 7.51
CA GLY A 273 -1.08 13.89 6.99
C GLY A 273 -1.85 12.72 7.60
N ASN A 274 -1.21 11.55 7.75
CA ASN A 274 -1.81 10.39 8.39
C ASN A 274 -2.16 10.66 9.87
N VAL A 275 -1.24 11.29 10.61
CA VAL A 275 -1.49 11.72 12.01
C VAL A 275 -2.65 12.72 12.06
N PHE A 276 -2.66 13.72 11.18
CA PHE A 276 -3.73 14.71 11.06
C PHE A 276 -5.08 14.03 10.80
N ALA A 277 -5.14 13.04 9.91
CA ALA A 277 -6.37 12.32 9.60
C ALA A 277 -6.96 11.64 10.83
N GLY A 278 -6.14 11.04 11.69
CA GLY A 278 -6.58 10.43 12.94
C GLY A 278 -7.32 11.40 13.87
N PHE A 279 -6.87 12.66 13.95
CA PHE A 279 -7.53 13.67 14.76
C PHE A 279 -8.74 14.32 14.05
N ALA A 280 -8.57 14.68 12.77
CA ALA A 280 -9.57 15.43 12.02
C ALA A 280 -10.79 14.56 11.66
N ALA A 281 -10.57 13.31 11.23
CA ALA A 281 -11.63 12.40 10.86
C ALA A 281 -12.52 11.99 12.05
N ASN A 282 -11.97 11.97 13.27
CA ASN A 282 -12.77 11.75 14.48
C ASN A 282 -13.79 12.87 14.73
N ARG A 283 -13.52 14.09 14.25
CA ARG A 283 -14.48 15.20 14.32
C ARG A 283 -15.48 15.16 13.16
N SER A 284 -15.00 14.94 11.95
CA SER A 284 -15.83 14.82 10.75
C SER A 284 -15.06 14.12 9.63
N VAL A 285 -15.30 12.84 9.45
CA VAL A 285 -14.66 12.07 8.37
C VAL A 285 -15.00 12.64 6.99
N ARG A 286 -16.26 13.14 6.81
CA ARG A 286 -16.72 13.76 5.57
C ARG A 286 -15.92 15.02 5.25
N ASN A 287 -15.84 15.97 6.19
CA ASN A 287 -15.15 17.23 5.97
C ASN A 287 -13.64 17.02 5.81
N THR A 288 -13.06 16.06 6.52
CA THR A 288 -11.65 15.71 6.37
C THR A 288 -11.38 15.12 4.98
N LEU A 289 -12.23 14.23 4.47
CA LEU A 289 -12.09 13.68 3.13
C LEU A 289 -12.26 14.74 2.05
N LEU A 290 -13.18 15.70 2.23
CA LEU A 290 -13.34 16.87 1.33
C LEU A 290 -12.07 17.73 1.33
N LEU A 291 -11.50 18.03 2.51
CA LEU A 291 -10.26 18.79 2.60
C LEU A 291 -9.09 18.06 1.92
N VAL A 292 -8.96 16.77 2.14
CA VAL A 292 -7.94 15.93 1.50
C VAL A 292 -8.07 15.95 -0.02
N ALA A 293 -9.29 15.76 -0.54
CA ALA A 293 -9.56 15.85 -1.97
C ALA A 293 -9.23 17.24 -2.54
N LEU A 294 -9.62 18.31 -1.84
CA LEU A 294 -9.28 19.68 -2.23
C LEU A 294 -7.76 19.89 -2.31
N MET A 295 -7.01 19.44 -1.32
CA MET A 295 -5.56 19.58 -1.30
C MET A 295 -4.88 18.78 -2.44
N ILE A 296 -5.31 17.53 -2.70
CA ILE A 296 -4.80 16.73 -3.83
C ILE A 296 -5.15 17.44 -5.15
N GLY A 297 -6.40 17.88 -5.33
CA GLY A 297 -6.85 18.58 -6.54
C GLY A 297 -6.09 19.88 -6.77
N THR A 298 -5.86 20.68 -5.71
CA THR A 298 -5.06 21.91 -5.80
C THR A 298 -3.62 21.61 -6.20
N SER A 299 -3.00 20.60 -5.57
CA SER A 299 -1.64 20.20 -5.92
C SER A 299 -1.54 19.79 -7.38
N THR A 300 -2.39 18.85 -7.84
CA THR A 300 -2.34 18.36 -9.24
C THR A 300 -2.65 19.44 -10.26
N ALA A 301 -3.56 20.39 -9.95
CA ALA A 301 -3.90 21.52 -10.81
C ALA A 301 -2.74 22.52 -10.97
N LEU A 302 -2.04 22.81 -9.87
CA LEU A 302 -0.95 23.81 -9.87
C LEU A 302 0.40 23.21 -10.29
N PHE A 303 0.54 21.89 -10.25
CA PHE A 303 1.81 21.21 -10.53
C PHE A 303 2.42 21.56 -11.89
N PRO A 304 1.69 21.55 -13.02
CA PRO A 304 2.24 21.89 -14.34
C PRO A 304 2.79 23.32 -14.44
N HIS A 305 2.25 24.23 -13.62
CA HIS A 305 2.55 25.67 -13.69
C HIS A 305 3.66 26.10 -12.72
N PHE A 306 3.76 25.47 -11.56
CA PHE A 306 4.64 25.93 -10.48
C PHE A 306 5.70 24.92 -10.07
N ALA A 307 5.59 23.61 -10.44
CA ALA A 307 6.56 22.60 -10.04
C ALA A 307 7.79 22.50 -10.96
N THR A 308 7.98 23.44 -11.89
CA THR A 308 9.19 23.56 -12.71
C THR A 308 10.35 24.23 -11.95
N GLY A 309 10.05 25.00 -10.88
CA GLY A 309 11.04 25.53 -9.96
C GLY A 309 11.07 24.74 -8.64
N ILE A 310 12.26 24.66 -8.01
CA ILE A 310 12.46 23.83 -6.80
C ILE A 310 11.54 24.22 -5.63
N THR A 311 11.30 25.51 -5.41
CA THR A 311 10.42 26.00 -4.34
C THR A 311 8.97 25.59 -4.58
N GLY A 312 8.47 25.80 -5.80
CA GLY A 312 7.12 25.40 -6.18
C GLY A 312 6.93 23.87 -6.13
N ALA A 313 7.92 23.14 -6.63
CA ALA A 313 7.94 21.68 -6.55
C ALA A 313 7.89 21.20 -5.09
N ALA A 314 8.72 21.77 -4.20
CA ALA A 314 8.75 21.38 -2.79
C ALA A 314 7.44 21.69 -2.07
N MET A 315 6.84 22.86 -2.28
CA MET A 315 5.56 23.21 -1.66
C MET A 315 4.42 22.32 -2.13
N LEU A 316 4.31 22.09 -3.44
CA LEU A 316 3.22 21.31 -4.02
C LEU A 316 3.38 19.82 -3.70
N ILE A 317 4.59 19.27 -3.73
CA ILE A 317 4.82 17.86 -3.39
C ILE A 317 4.60 17.60 -1.89
N ALA A 318 4.93 18.55 -1.01
CA ALA A 318 4.65 18.46 0.42
C ALA A 318 3.13 18.52 0.68
N LEU A 319 2.41 19.44 0.05
CA LEU A 319 0.95 19.52 0.15
C LEU A 319 0.28 18.23 -0.35
N TRP A 320 0.73 17.71 -1.47
CA TRP A 320 0.23 16.46 -2.03
C TRP A 320 0.52 15.26 -1.13
N GLY A 321 1.77 15.14 -0.64
CA GLY A 321 2.17 14.09 0.29
C GLY A 321 1.35 14.11 1.57
N PHE A 322 1.16 15.27 2.19
CA PHE A 322 0.32 15.45 3.36
C PHE A 322 -1.12 14.98 3.10
N ALA A 323 -1.72 15.43 2.00
CA ALA A 323 -3.08 15.06 1.65
C ALA A 323 -3.22 13.55 1.37
N PHE A 324 -2.29 12.96 0.61
CA PHE A 324 -2.33 11.53 0.33
C PHE A 324 -2.05 10.67 1.56
N GLY A 325 -1.17 11.09 2.46
CA GLY A 325 -0.96 10.36 3.72
C GLY A 325 -2.22 10.32 4.60
N ALA A 326 -3.07 11.34 4.53
CA ALA A 326 -4.37 11.36 5.20
C ALA A 326 -5.43 10.50 4.50
N PHE A 327 -5.34 10.31 3.18
CA PHE A 327 -6.37 9.71 2.35
C PHE A 327 -6.76 8.26 2.75
N PRO A 328 -5.84 7.28 2.86
CA PRO A 328 -6.20 5.90 3.22
C PRO A 328 -6.81 5.78 4.61
N ALA A 329 -6.34 6.61 5.56
CA ALA A 329 -6.90 6.65 6.90
C ALA A 329 -8.34 7.16 6.88
N CYS A 330 -8.61 8.28 6.19
CA CYS A 330 -9.97 8.80 6.02
C CYS A 330 -10.88 7.79 5.32
N ALA A 331 -10.40 7.11 4.27
CA ALA A 331 -11.15 6.09 3.56
C ALA A 331 -11.54 4.92 4.46
N SER A 332 -10.60 4.43 5.28
CA SER A 332 -10.86 3.35 6.24
C SER A 332 -11.85 3.80 7.33
N ILE A 333 -11.64 4.98 7.94
CA ILE A 333 -12.53 5.52 8.98
C ILE A 333 -13.95 5.72 8.41
N TRP A 334 -14.08 6.18 7.16
CA TRP A 334 -15.39 6.27 6.50
C TRP A 334 -16.13 4.93 6.52
N MET A 335 -15.46 3.83 6.16
CA MET A 335 -16.07 2.49 6.17
C MET A 335 -16.49 2.07 7.58
N PHE A 336 -15.66 2.34 8.59
CA PHE A 336 -15.99 2.05 9.99
C PHE A 336 -17.22 2.84 10.49
N VAL A 337 -17.36 4.11 10.06
CA VAL A 337 -18.48 4.96 10.47
C VAL A 337 -19.79 4.52 9.81
N VAL A 338 -19.76 4.20 8.52
CA VAL A 338 -21.01 3.93 7.76
C VAL A 338 -21.45 2.47 7.77
N ALA A 339 -20.54 1.52 7.96
CA ALA A 339 -20.82 0.09 7.92
C ALA A 339 -20.09 -0.69 9.04
N PRO A 340 -20.22 -0.32 10.34
CA PRO A 340 -19.43 -0.89 11.43
C PRO A 340 -19.57 -2.40 11.58
N LYS A 341 -20.74 -2.98 11.23
CA LYS A 341 -21.03 -4.41 11.31
C LYS A 341 -20.43 -5.22 10.15
N ASP A 342 -20.14 -4.58 9.03
CA ASP A 342 -19.75 -5.22 7.77
C ASP A 342 -18.27 -4.98 7.42
N VAL A 343 -17.58 -4.08 8.15
CA VAL A 343 -16.19 -3.72 7.86
C VAL A 343 -15.27 -4.93 7.89
N GLU A 344 -15.31 -5.75 8.95
CA GLU A 344 -14.41 -6.90 9.07
C GLU A 344 -14.60 -7.89 7.89
N ARG A 345 -15.83 -8.07 7.42
CA ARG A 345 -16.15 -8.95 6.31
C ARG A 345 -15.77 -8.36 4.96
N GLY A 346 -15.89 -7.04 4.82
CA GLY A 346 -15.63 -6.32 3.58
C GLY A 346 -14.21 -5.83 3.38
N MET A 347 -13.37 -5.81 4.44
CA MET A 347 -11.99 -5.31 4.36
C MET A 347 -11.12 -5.98 3.29
N PRO A 348 -11.18 -7.31 3.06
CA PRO A 348 -10.40 -7.92 1.98
C PRO A 348 -10.74 -7.35 0.61
N LEU A 349 -12.03 -7.06 0.37
CA LEU A 349 -12.47 -6.46 -0.88
C LEU A 349 -12.10 -4.98 -0.98
N PHE A 350 -12.09 -4.25 0.14
CA PHE A 350 -11.61 -2.88 0.21
C PHE A 350 -10.11 -2.79 -0.12
N VAL A 351 -9.30 -3.72 0.41
CA VAL A 351 -7.87 -3.83 0.06
C VAL A 351 -7.71 -4.17 -1.42
N ALA A 352 -8.48 -5.13 -1.95
CA ALA A 352 -8.45 -5.46 -3.36
C ALA A 352 -8.81 -4.25 -4.25
N LEU A 353 -9.80 -3.44 -3.84
CA LEU A 353 -10.15 -2.19 -4.51
C LEU A 353 -8.95 -1.22 -4.57
N PHE A 354 -8.20 -1.05 -3.46
CA PHE A 354 -6.99 -0.22 -3.47
C PHE A 354 -5.95 -0.73 -4.46
N GLN A 355 -5.76 -2.03 -4.56
CA GLN A 355 -4.83 -2.61 -5.53
C GLN A 355 -5.29 -2.43 -6.99
N VAL A 356 -6.60 -2.54 -7.24
CA VAL A 356 -7.20 -2.20 -8.54
C VAL A 356 -6.97 -0.72 -8.88
N ILE A 357 -7.14 0.17 -7.92
CA ILE A 357 -6.91 1.62 -8.06
C ILE A 357 -5.45 1.91 -8.43
N ILE A 358 -4.49 1.28 -7.74
CA ILE A 358 -3.06 1.40 -8.05
C ILE A 358 -2.78 0.93 -9.49
N ALA A 359 -3.30 -0.24 -9.83
CA ALA A 359 -3.08 -0.85 -11.13
C ALA A 359 -3.67 -0.02 -12.29
N LEU A 360 -4.95 0.32 -12.20
CA LEU A 360 -5.65 1.06 -13.26
C LEU A 360 -5.16 2.50 -13.35
N GLY A 361 -4.90 3.15 -12.21
CA GLY A 361 -4.33 4.50 -12.19
C GLY A 361 -2.98 4.54 -12.90
N SER A 362 -2.07 3.64 -12.54
CA SER A 362 -0.75 3.54 -13.18
C SER A 362 -0.85 3.18 -14.68
N PHE A 363 -1.74 2.25 -15.05
CA PHE A 363 -1.94 1.84 -16.44
C PHE A 363 -2.46 2.99 -17.31
N PHE A 364 -3.59 3.58 -16.94
CA PHE A 364 -4.17 4.69 -17.72
C PHE A 364 -3.29 5.94 -17.68
N GLY A 365 -2.66 6.21 -16.53
CA GLY A 365 -1.66 7.27 -16.40
C GLY A 365 -0.54 7.13 -17.42
N GLY A 366 -0.04 5.90 -17.63
CA GLY A 366 0.99 5.61 -18.62
C GLY A 366 0.56 5.86 -20.06
N GLN A 367 -0.65 5.41 -20.42
CA GLN A 367 -1.19 5.66 -21.76
C GLN A 367 -1.33 7.17 -22.02
N ILE A 368 -1.80 7.92 -21.03
CA ILE A 368 -1.95 9.38 -21.14
C ILE A 368 -0.59 10.08 -21.27
N VAL A 369 0.38 9.68 -20.44
CA VAL A 369 1.74 10.27 -20.50
C VAL A 369 2.39 10.04 -21.87
N ASP A 370 2.31 8.83 -22.39
CA ASP A 370 2.93 8.46 -23.66
C ASP A 370 2.28 9.15 -24.87
N GLN A 371 0.96 9.40 -24.83
CA GLN A 371 0.22 9.96 -25.96
C GLN A 371 0.01 11.47 -25.86
N LEU A 372 -0.22 11.99 -24.66
CA LEU A 372 -0.70 13.36 -24.43
C LEU A 372 0.26 14.16 -23.51
N GLY A 373 1.20 13.49 -22.85
CA GLY A 373 2.17 14.13 -21.96
C GLY A 373 1.70 14.31 -20.51
N SER A 374 2.67 14.61 -19.66
CA SER A 374 2.47 14.68 -18.19
C SER A 374 1.53 15.80 -17.74
N SER A 375 1.49 16.93 -18.46
CA SER A 375 0.61 18.08 -18.10
C SER A 375 -0.87 17.74 -18.30
N VAL A 376 -1.19 17.00 -19.38
CA VAL A 376 -2.57 16.54 -19.64
C VAL A 376 -2.97 15.51 -18.60
N LEU A 377 -2.06 14.59 -18.22
CA LEU A 377 -2.29 13.63 -17.15
C LEU A 377 -2.70 14.34 -15.84
N LEU A 378 -1.93 15.36 -15.42
CA LEU A 378 -2.20 16.12 -14.20
C LEU A 378 -3.55 16.85 -14.25
N SER A 379 -3.92 17.40 -15.42
CA SER A 379 -5.23 18.05 -15.61
C SER A 379 -6.39 17.05 -15.50
N LEU A 380 -6.25 15.86 -16.09
CA LEU A 380 -7.25 14.79 -15.99
C LEU A 380 -7.33 14.24 -14.56
N ALA A 381 -6.21 14.10 -13.86
CA ALA A 381 -6.17 13.72 -12.46
C ALA A 381 -6.92 14.76 -11.60
N THR A 382 -6.73 16.06 -11.85
CA THR A 382 -7.47 17.13 -11.18
C THR A 382 -8.97 16.99 -11.39
N ALA A 383 -9.42 16.72 -12.62
CA ALA A 383 -10.84 16.53 -12.93
C ALA A 383 -11.43 15.31 -12.20
N LEU A 384 -10.69 14.19 -12.13
CA LEU A 384 -11.11 13.00 -11.39
C LEU A 384 -11.20 13.25 -9.88
N VAL A 385 -10.23 13.97 -9.31
CA VAL A 385 -10.30 14.39 -7.89
C VAL A 385 -11.49 15.28 -7.65
N GLY A 386 -11.78 16.23 -8.57
CA GLY A 386 -12.96 17.08 -8.53
C GLY A 386 -14.26 16.29 -8.55
N ALA A 387 -14.35 15.24 -9.37
CA ALA A 387 -15.50 14.33 -9.38
C ALA A 387 -15.64 13.55 -8.06
N GLY A 388 -14.53 13.07 -7.48
CA GLY A 388 -14.51 12.45 -6.15
C GLY A 388 -14.94 13.40 -5.04
N PHE A 389 -14.45 14.65 -5.07
CA PHE A 389 -14.87 15.73 -4.17
C PHE A 389 -16.38 15.99 -4.27
N ALA A 390 -16.92 16.16 -5.50
CA ALA A 390 -18.33 16.36 -5.74
C ALA A 390 -19.19 15.18 -5.24
N THR A 391 -18.71 13.94 -5.43
CA THR A 391 -19.37 12.74 -4.91
C THR A 391 -19.55 12.82 -3.39
N VAL A 392 -18.48 13.14 -2.65
CA VAL A 392 -18.55 13.30 -1.19
C VAL A 392 -19.40 14.48 -0.78
N LEU A 393 -19.31 15.60 -1.50
CA LEU A 393 -20.03 16.84 -1.20
C LEU A 393 -21.54 16.64 -1.35
N VAL A 394 -21.98 15.99 -2.43
CA VAL A 394 -23.40 15.85 -2.78
C VAL A 394 -24.03 14.63 -2.10
N LEU A 395 -23.39 13.45 -2.23
CA LEU A 395 -23.96 12.18 -1.79
C LEU A 395 -23.56 11.79 -0.37
N GLY A 396 -22.48 12.35 0.16
CA GLY A 396 -21.98 12.10 1.52
C GLY A 396 -22.66 12.95 2.61
N ARG A 397 -23.74 13.67 2.32
CA ARG A 397 -24.40 14.59 3.29
C ARG A 397 -24.96 13.90 4.53
N ASN A 398 -25.39 12.65 4.40
CA ASN A 398 -26.01 11.88 5.47
C ASN A 398 -25.01 11.12 6.35
N VAL A 399 -23.71 11.30 6.13
CA VAL A 399 -22.68 10.72 7.00
C VAL A 399 -22.58 11.61 8.24
N SER A 400 -23.32 11.24 9.27
CA SER A 400 -23.37 11.98 10.53
C SER A 400 -22.05 11.83 11.29
N ASN A 401 -21.65 12.90 11.98
CA ASN A 401 -20.40 12.98 12.77
C ASN A 401 -20.44 12.17 14.09
N ASN A 402 -21.45 11.33 14.27
CA ASN A 402 -21.55 10.49 15.44
C ASN A 402 -20.54 9.33 15.33
N VAL A 403 -19.26 9.63 15.36
CA VAL A 403 -18.26 8.68 15.87
C VAL A 403 -18.56 8.60 17.36
N VAL A 404 -19.42 7.65 17.69
CA VAL A 404 -19.83 7.34 19.05
C VAL A 404 -18.57 7.14 19.89
N ALA A 405 -18.48 7.92 20.96
CA ALA A 405 -17.72 7.54 22.11
C ALA A 405 -18.11 6.11 22.50
N GLN A 406 -17.32 5.11 22.09
CA GLN A 406 -17.37 3.82 22.75
C GLN A 406 -16.78 4.02 24.14
N PRO A 407 -17.49 3.61 25.19
CA PRO A 407 -16.94 3.68 26.54
C PRO A 407 -15.69 2.81 26.62
N ALA A 408 -14.68 3.36 27.30
CA ALA A 408 -13.40 2.74 27.57
C ALA A 408 -13.52 1.38 28.30
#